data_d9a52b9bc1617fb3cc5569f3f5ce7bb5
#
_entry.id   d9a52b9bc1617fb3cc5569f3f5ce7bb5
#
_cell.length_a   1.000
_cell.length_b   1.000
_cell.length_c   1.000
_cell.angle_alpha   90.00
_cell.angle_beta   90.00
_cell.angle_gamma   90.00
#
_symmetry.space_group_name_H-M   'P 1'
#
loop_
_entity.id
_entity.type
_entity.pdbx_description
1 polymer ?
#
loop_
_entity_poly.entity_id
_entity_poly.type
_entity_poly.pdbx_seq_one_letter_code
_entity_poly.pdbx_strand_id
1 'polypeptide(L)'
;MGIADDIIGTHYRYPDYFEVGREKVKEFAAAVQDDHPAHFSEEAAAECGSDALIASLTFIAVAGRRVQLELFDKFDVPINLERVLHRDQKLIYHRPIKVGDKLWFDSYLDSVIESHGTVISEIRAEVTDDNGEPVMTSIVTMLGEALHDGEAGEVSAQIAAARDAAIAKMVAAQNC
;
A
#
# COMPACT_ATOMS: atom_id res chain seq x y z
N MET A 1 -14.00 11.87 24.47
CA MET A 1 -13.90 11.85 23.01
C MET A 1 -12.44 12.05 22.72
N GLY A 2 -11.75 11.00 22.31
CA GLY A 2 -10.33 11.08 22.00
C GLY A 2 -10.17 11.52 20.54
N ILE A 3 -9.02 12.08 20.18
CA ILE A 3 -8.66 12.48 18.80
C ILE A 3 -8.92 11.31 17.81
N ALA A 4 -8.81 10.07 18.27
CA ALA A 4 -9.06 8.87 17.49
C ALA A 4 -10.51 8.75 16.97
N ASP A 5 -11.51 9.19 17.74
CA ASP A 5 -12.92 9.06 17.35
C ASP A 5 -13.30 9.98 16.17
N ASP A 6 -12.62 11.13 16.03
CA ASP A 6 -12.93 12.12 15.01
C ASP A 6 -12.34 11.77 13.62
N ILE A 7 -11.32 10.90 13.58
CA ILE A 7 -10.65 10.51 12.32
C ILE A 7 -11.10 9.15 11.78
N ILE A 8 -11.77 8.32 12.58
CA ILE A 8 -12.31 7.03 12.13
C ILE A 8 -13.34 7.26 11.01
N GLY A 9 -13.26 6.46 9.94
CA GLY A 9 -14.08 6.59 8.76
C GLY A 9 -13.54 7.56 7.71
N THR A 10 -12.37 8.19 7.97
CA THR A 10 -11.70 9.00 6.95
C THR A 10 -11.43 8.16 5.71
N HIS A 11 -11.75 8.74 4.55
CA HIS A 11 -11.56 8.13 3.24
C HIS A 11 -10.55 8.93 2.43
N TYR A 12 -9.66 8.24 1.76
CA TYR A 12 -8.71 8.82 0.82
C TYR A 12 -8.63 7.99 -0.45
N ARG A 13 -8.96 8.63 -1.58
CA ARG A 13 -8.70 8.08 -2.91
C ARG A 13 -7.35 8.56 -3.40
N TYR A 14 -6.44 7.62 -3.68
CA TYR A 14 -5.16 7.96 -4.29
C TYR A 14 -5.39 8.58 -5.68
N PRO A 15 -4.78 9.74 -5.99
CA PRO A 15 -5.14 10.54 -7.17
C PRO A 15 -4.70 9.94 -8.51
N ASP A 16 -3.85 8.91 -8.48
CA ASP A 16 -3.28 8.28 -9.67
C ASP A 16 -3.48 6.76 -9.61
N TYR A 17 -3.28 6.08 -10.72
CA TYR A 17 -3.29 4.62 -10.76
C TYR A 17 -1.86 4.06 -10.71
N PHE A 18 -1.76 2.80 -10.31
CA PHE A 18 -0.54 2.02 -10.45
C PHE A 18 -0.67 1.07 -11.63
N GLU A 19 0.18 1.26 -12.67
CA GLU A 19 0.23 0.36 -13.81
C GLU A 19 1.11 -0.86 -13.51
N VAL A 20 0.57 -2.04 -13.74
CA VAL A 20 1.26 -3.32 -13.53
C VAL A 20 2.11 -3.62 -14.75
N GLY A 21 3.39 -3.24 -14.68
CA GLY A 21 4.36 -3.43 -15.76
C GLY A 21 4.92 -4.86 -15.79
N ARG A 22 5.15 -5.36 -17.02
CA ARG A 22 5.66 -6.72 -17.29
C ARG A 22 6.99 -7.01 -16.58
N GLU A 23 7.97 -6.13 -16.76
CA GLU A 23 9.29 -6.33 -16.15
C GLU A 23 9.23 -6.22 -14.62
N LYS A 24 8.37 -5.32 -14.10
CA LYS A 24 8.18 -5.19 -12.65
C LYS A 24 7.59 -6.46 -12.01
N VAL A 25 6.68 -7.15 -12.69
CA VAL A 25 6.15 -8.45 -12.23
C VAL A 25 7.27 -9.48 -12.14
N LYS A 26 8.09 -9.60 -13.20
CA LYS A 26 9.23 -10.54 -13.23
C LYS A 26 10.29 -10.23 -12.18
N GLU A 27 10.69 -8.98 -12.08
CA GLU A 27 11.69 -8.51 -11.11
C GLU A 27 11.23 -8.78 -9.68
N PHE A 28 9.97 -8.48 -9.39
CA PHE A 28 9.42 -8.71 -8.06
C PHE A 28 9.37 -10.20 -7.73
N ALA A 29 8.85 -11.04 -8.64
CA ALA A 29 8.80 -12.48 -8.45
C ALA A 29 10.20 -13.07 -8.19
N ALA A 30 11.21 -12.65 -8.98
CA ALA A 30 12.59 -13.06 -8.78
C ALA A 30 13.14 -12.58 -7.41
N ALA A 31 12.84 -11.35 -7.01
CA ALA A 31 13.32 -10.77 -5.74
C ALA A 31 12.75 -11.49 -4.50
N VAL A 32 11.51 -11.96 -4.58
CA VAL A 32 10.86 -12.72 -3.48
C VAL A 32 11.03 -14.24 -3.63
N GLN A 33 11.80 -14.69 -4.65
CA GLN A 33 12.05 -16.10 -4.95
C GLN A 33 10.78 -16.89 -5.26
N ASP A 34 9.79 -16.24 -5.89
CA ASP A 34 8.58 -16.87 -6.39
C ASP A 34 8.83 -17.31 -7.84
N ASP A 35 9.13 -18.58 -8.02
CA ASP A 35 9.55 -19.16 -9.28
C ASP A 35 8.38 -19.76 -10.11
N HIS A 36 7.13 -19.46 -9.73
CA HIS A 36 5.98 -19.97 -10.46
C HIS A 36 6.01 -19.48 -11.91
N PRO A 37 5.92 -20.39 -12.92
CA PRO A 37 6.11 -20.04 -14.33
C PRO A 37 5.19 -18.94 -14.87
N ALA A 38 3.97 -18.80 -14.33
CA ALA A 38 3.00 -17.79 -14.75
C ALA A 38 3.45 -16.33 -14.50
N HIS A 39 4.51 -16.12 -13.70
CA HIS A 39 5.11 -14.80 -13.51
C HIS A 39 6.10 -14.44 -14.63
N PHE A 40 6.52 -15.42 -15.43
CA PHE A 40 7.63 -15.27 -16.39
C PHE A 40 7.25 -15.60 -17.82
N SER A 41 6.22 -16.45 -18.04
CA SER A 41 5.78 -16.95 -19.37
C SER A 41 4.29 -16.73 -19.55
N GLU A 42 3.91 -16.18 -20.70
CA GLU A 42 2.52 -15.99 -21.11
C GLU A 42 1.80 -17.33 -21.32
N GLU A 43 2.52 -18.36 -21.82
CA GLU A 43 1.96 -19.71 -22.00
C GLU A 43 1.56 -20.31 -20.65
N ALA A 44 2.44 -20.20 -19.64
CA ALA A 44 2.13 -20.69 -18.30
C ALA A 44 1.04 -19.87 -17.61
N ALA A 45 0.96 -18.57 -17.87
CA ALA A 45 -0.14 -17.73 -17.39
C ALA A 45 -1.48 -18.14 -18.04
N ALA A 46 -1.47 -18.49 -19.33
CA ALA A 46 -2.64 -18.98 -20.04
C ALA A 46 -3.14 -20.32 -19.50
N GLU A 47 -2.25 -21.22 -19.08
CA GLU A 47 -2.61 -22.47 -18.38
C GLU A 47 -3.33 -22.20 -17.05
N CYS A 48 -3.03 -21.05 -16.41
CA CYS A 48 -3.73 -20.57 -15.22
C CYS A 48 -5.00 -19.75 -15.53
N GLY A 49 -5.40 -19.65 -16.80
CA GLY A 49 -6.59 -18.92 -17.24
C GLY A 49 -6.40 -17.41 -17.38
N SER A 50 -5.16 -16.92 -17.44
CA SER A 50 -4.84 -15.52 -17.62
C SER A 50 -4.36 -15.20 -19.03
N ASP A 51 -4.74 -14.06 -19.56
CA ASP A 51 -4.32 -13.52 -20.86
C ASP A 51 -2.99 -12.74 -20.81
N ALA A 52 -2.41 -12.59 -19.61
CA ALA A 52 -1.14 -11.93 -19.39
C ALA A 52 -0.42 -12.50 -18.17
N LEU A 53 0.85 -12.16 -17.95
CA LEU A 53 1.60 -12.61 -16.78
C LEU A 53 0.85 -12.24 -15.49
N ILE A 54 0.77 -13.21 -14.59
CA ILE A 54 0.15 -13.03 -13.26
C ILE A 54 1.21 -12.50 -12.30
N ALA A 55 0.88 -11.52 -11.49
CA ALA A 55 1.76 -11.05 -10.44
C ALA A 55 1.74 -11.99 -9.23
N SER A 56 2.89 -12.07 -8.51
CA SER A 56 2.96 -12.80 -7.24
C SER A 56 1.97 -12.24 -6.22
N LEU A 57 1.48 -13.07 -5.30
CA LEU A 57 0.43 -12.67 -4.35
C LEU A 57 0.81 -11.46 -3.48
N THR A 58 2.09 -11.27 -3.20
CA THR A 58 2.57 -10.13 -2.41
C THR A 58 2.96 -8.91 -3.25
N PHE A 59 2.81 -8.96 -4.58
CA PHE A 59 3.16 -7.88 -5.51
C PHE A 59 2.47 -6.55 -5.17
N ILE A 60 1.28 -6.61 -4.59
CA ILE A 60 0.54 -5.41 -4.17
C ILE A 60 1.33 -4.51 -3.21
N ALA A 61 2.31 -5.06 -2.49
CA ALA A 61 3.19 -4.29 -1.62
C ALA A 61 3.99 -3.20 -2.37
N VAL A 62 4.28 -3.42 -3.67
CA VAL A 62 4.96 -2.43 -4.52
C VAL A 62 4.08 -1.22 -4.77
N ALA A 63 2.82 -1.45 -5.13
CA ALA A 63 1.83 -0.40 -5.35
C ALA A 63 1.40 0.25 -4.03
N GLY A 64 1.10 -0.57 -3.03
CA GLY A 64 0.63 -0.15 -1.72
C GLY A 64 1.60 0.77 -0.98
N ARG A 65 2.92 0.60 -1.18
CA ARG A 65 3.91 1.48 -0.56
C ARG A 65 3.74 2.96 -0.95
N ARG A 66 3.41 3.25 -2.21
CA ARG A 66 3.16 4.64 -2.66
C ARG A 66 1.97 5.24 -1.94
N VAL A 67 0.87 4.49 -1.92
CA VAL A 67 -0.38 4.91 -1.29
C VAL A 67 -0.19 5.08 0.21
N GLN A 68 0.47 4.14 0.87
CA GLN A 68 0.69 4.14 2.31
C GLN A 68 1.48 5.37 2.81
N LEU A 69 2.46 5.85 2.04
CA LEU A 69 3.23 7.05 2.41
C LEU A 69 2.36 8.31 2.47
N GLU A 70 1.30 8.39 1.64
CA GLU A 70 0.36 9.51 1.67
C GLU A 70 -0.76 9.34 2.69
N LEU A 71 -1.16 8.09 2.97
CA LEU A 71 -2.27 7.80 3.89
C LEU A 71 -2.03 8.32 5.30
N PHE A 72 -0.82 8.15 5.84
CA PHE A 72 -0.50 8.61 7.18
C PHE A 72 -0.58 10.12 7.31
N ASP A 73 -0.18 10.85 6.25
CA ASP A 73 -0.32 12.31 6.19
C ASP A 73 -1.80 12.74 6.08
N LYS A 74 -2.60 11.98 5.30
CA LYS A 74 -4.01 12.31 5.05
C LYS A 74 -4.95 11.93 6.18
N PHE A 75 -4.65 10.84 6.89
CA PHE A 75 -5.49 10.35 7.97
C PHE A 75 -5.16 10.97 9.33
N ASP A 76 -4.06 11.72 9.43
CA ASP A 76 -3.61 12.37 10.67
C ASP A 76 -3.59 11.42 11.88
N VAL A 77 -3.18 10.17 11.63
CA VAL A 77 -3.11 9.14 12.67
C VAL A 77 -2.02 9.53 13.68
N PRO A 78 -2.33 9.63 14.99
CA PRO A 78 -1.39 10.11 16.00
C PRO A 78 -0.35 9.04 16.38
N ILE A 79 0.43 8.58 15.39
CA ILE A 79 1.40 7.49 15.51
C ILE A 79 2.80 7.97 15.10
N ASN A 80 3.80 7.62 15.87
CA ASN A 80 5.19 7.86 15.52
C ASN A 80 5.64 6.90 14.41
N LEU A 81 5.77 7.41 13.18
CA LEU A 81 6.10 6.60 12.01
C LEU A 81 7.54 6.06 12.01
N GLU A 82 8.44 6.60 12.83
CA GLU A 82 9.79 6.04 13.03
C GLU A 82 9.78 4.77 13.89
N ARG A 83 8.70 4.58 14.67
CA ARG A 83 8.51 3.48 15.60
C ARG A 83 7.23 2.72 15.36
N VAL A 84 6.87 2.55 14.08
CA VAL A 84 5.69 1.81 13.66
C VAL A 84 6.07 0.40 13.23
N LEU A 85 5.26 -0.55 13.62
CA LEU A 85 5.34 -1.94 13.18
C LEU A 85 4.12 -2.28 12.32
N HIS A 86 4.37 -2.94 11.22
CA HIS A 86 3.34 -3.61 10.45
C HIS A 86 3.00 -4.92 11.17
N ARG A 87 1.90 -4.94 11.92
CA ARG A 87 1.53 -6.05 12.79
C ARG A 87 0.86 -7.19 12.04
N ASP A 88 -0.08 -6.83 11.16
CA ASP A 88 -0.89 -7.81 10.44
C ASP A 88 -1.32 -7.27 9.07
N GLN A 89 -1.49 -8.20 8.12
CA GLN A 89 -2.00 -7.88 6.80
C GLN A 89 -2.89 -9.01 6.30
N LYS A 90 -4.12 -8.66 5.91
CA LYS A 90 -5.05 -9.54 5.25
C LYS A 90 -5.25 -9.08 3.80
N LEU A 91 -5.03 -9.99 2.85
CA LEU A 91 -5.25 -9.76 1.43
C LEU A 91 -6.40 -10.65 0.96
N ILE A 92 -7.42 -10.04 0.37
CA ILE A 92 -8.58 -10.74 -0.20
C ILE A 92 -8.58 -10.46 -1.69
N TYR A 93 -8.23 -11.45 -2.49
CA TYR A 93 -8.22 -11.35 -3.95
C TYR A 93 -9.59 -11.68 -4.52
N HIS A 94 -10.12 -10.79 -5.35
CA HIS A 94 -11.33 -11.01 -6.15
C HIS A 94 -10.98 -11.58 -7.52
N ARG A 95 -9.78 -11.26 -8.01
CA ARG A 95 -9.13 -11.86 -9.17
C ARG A 95 -7.61 -11.72 -9.06
N PRO A 96 -6.82 -12.49 -9.83
CA PRO A 96 -5.38 -12.26 -9.93
C PRO A 96 -5.07 -10.86 -10.44
N ILE A 97 -3.98 -10.28 -9.94
CA ILE A 97 -3.35 -9.09 -10.53
C ILE A 97 -2.52 -9.56 -11.71
N LYS A 98 -2.65 -8.91 -12.86
CA LYS A 98 -1.94 -9.25 -14.09
C LYS A 98 -1.30 -8.05 -14.75
N VAL A 99 -0.34 -8.32 -15.62
CA VAL A 99 0.30 -7.27 -16.44
C VAL A 99 -0.74 -6.53 -17.27
N GLY A 100 -0.62 -5.21 -17.29
CA GLY A 100 -1.55 -4.29 -17.96
C GLY A 100 -2.68 -3.77 -17.07
N ASP A 101 -2.86 -4.33 -15.87
CA ASP A 101 -3.82 -3.77 -14.90
C ASP A 101 -3.40 -2.35 -14.51
N LYS A 102 -4.38 -1.46 -14.41
CA LYS A 102 -4.28 -0.16 -13.76
C LYS A 102 -5.05 -0.21 -12.46
N LEU A 103 -4.33 -0.16 -11.37
CA LEU A 103 -4.87 -0.35 -10.02
C LEU A 103 -5.17 1.01 -9.39
N TRP A 104 -6.43 1.23 -9.04
CA TRP A 104 -6.92 2.38 -8.30
C TRP A 104 -7.12 2.02 -6.84
N PHE A 105 -6.81 2.94 -5.93
CA PHE A 105 -6.85 2.69 -4.49
C PHE A 105 -7.82 3.65 -3.80
N ASP A 106 -8.80 3.07 -3.13
CA ASP A 106 -9.67 3.75 -2.18
C ASP A 106 -9.36 3.23 -0.77
N SER A 107 -8.86 4.09 0.09
CA SER A 107 -8.39 3.72 1.42
C SER A 107 -9.26 4.33 2.51
N TYR A 108 -9.51 3.56 3.56
CA TYR A 108 -10.38 3.90 4.69
C TYR A 108 -9.66 3.62 5.99
N LEU A 109 -9.73 4.55 6.93
CA LEU A 109 -9.29 4.34 8.30
C LEU A 109 -10.44 3.71 9.09
N ASP A 110 -10.44 2.39 9.21
CA ASP A 110 -11.55 1.63 9.80
C ASP A 110 -11.52 1.66 11.32
N SER A 111 -10.32 1.71 11.94
CA SER A 111 -10.21 1.85 13.39
C SER A 111 -8.91 2.51 13.82
N VAL A 112 -8.95 3.21 14.96
CA VAL A 112 -7.80 3.71 15.70
C VAL A 112 -8.07 3.50 17.19
N ILE A 113 -7.17 2.78 17.87
CA ILE A 113 -7.26 2.50 19.30
C ILE A 113 -5.96 2.94 19.94
N GLU A 114 -6.07 3.82 20.93
CA GLU A 114 -4.94 4.20 21.77
C GLU A 114 -5.06 3.52 23.13
N SER A 115 -4.00 2.86 23.56
CA SER A 115 -3.91 2.22 24.86
C SER A 115 -2.49 2.22 25.36
N HIS A 116 -2.28 2.77 26.56
CA HIS A 116 -1.00 2.79 27.27
C HIS A 116 0.16 3.35 26.41
N GLY A 117 -0.07 4.46 25.70
CA GLY A 117 0.92 5.10 24.84
C GLY A 117 1.22 4.34 23.54
N THR A 118 0.39 3.37 23.19
CA THR A 118 0.45 2.64 21.92
C THR A 118 -0.80 2.91 21.11
N VAL A 119 -0.62 3.24 19.84
CA VAL A 119 -1.69 3.38 18.85
C VAL A 119 -1.73 2.15 17.97
N ILE A 120 -2.91 1.58 17.81
CA ILE A 120 -3.21 0.52 16.85
C ILE A 120 -4.19 1.10 15.84
N SER A 121 -3.84 1.10 14.56
CA SER A 121 -4.70 1.55 13.48
C SER A 121 -4.94 0.43 12.47
N GLU A 122 -6.18 0.35 11.97
CA GLU A 122 -6.54 -0.54 10.88
C GLU A 122 -6.94 0.28 9.66
N ILE A 123 -6.26 0.02 8.56
CA ILE A 123 -6.48 0.69 7.28
C ILE A 123 -6.91 -0.37 6.27
N ARG A 124 -8.07 -0.15 5.67
CA ARG A 124 -8.59 -0.96 4.59
C ARG A 124 -8.41 -0.22 3.27
N ALA A 125 -7.85 -0.90 2.28
CA ALA A 125 -7.76 -0.40 0.90
C ALA A 125 -8.57 -1.29 -0.03
N GLU A 126 -9.49 -0.69 -0.76
CA GLU A 126 -10.22 -1.31 -1.86
C GLU A 126 -9.52 -0.97 -3.15
N VAL A 127 -9.10 -2.01 -3.88
CA VAL A 127 -8.35 -1.87 -5.13
C VAL A 127 -9.24 -2.30 -6.28
N THR A 128 -9.43 -1.38 -7.22
CA THR A 128 -10.25 -1.59 -8.42
C THR A 128 -9.42 -1.42 -9.68
N ASP A 129 -9.93 -1.92 -10.81
CA ASP A 129 -9.36 -1.64 -12.14
C ASP A 129 -9.96 -0.37 -12.79
N ASP A 130 -9.57 -0.08 -14.05
CA ASP A 130 -10.06 1.07 -14.82
C ASP A 130 -11.58 1.08 -15.02
N ASN A 131 -12.25 -0.07 -14.90
CA ASN A 131 -13.70 -0.19 -15.05
C ASN A 131 -14.42 -0.05 -13.72
N GLY A 132 -13.67 0.08 -12.61
CA GLY A 132 -14.21 0.09 -11.26
C GLY A 132 -14.52 -1.30 -10.71
N GLU A 133 -14.11 -2.37 -11.41
CA GLU A 133 -14.32 -3.74 -10.94
C GLU A 133 -13.31 -4.09 -9.84
N PRO A 134 -13.75 -4.79 -8.78
CA PRO A 134 -12.88 -5.10 -7.65
C PRO A 134 -11.78 -6.09 -8.04
N VAL A 135 -10.56 -5.74 -7.73
CA VAL A 135 -9.36 -6.59 -7.90
C VAL A 135 -8.99 -7.25 -6.58
N MET A 136 -8.89 -6.46 -5.51
CA MET A 136 -8.58 -6.98 -4.19
C MET A 136 -8.98 -6.00 -3.08
N THR A 137 -9.08 -6.53 -1.86
CA THR A 137 -9.18 -5.75 -0.64
C THR A 137 -7.98 -6.06 0.26
N SER A 138 -7.28 -5.02 0.72
CA SER A 138 -6.18 -5.12 1.67
C SER A 138 -6.60 -4.52 3.00
N ILE A 139 -6.35 -5.23 4.09
CA ILE A 139 -6.56 -4.73 5.45
C ILE A 139 -5.22 -4.83 6.17
N VAL A 140 -4.73 -3.70 6.63
CA VAL A 140 -3.41 -3.57 7.29
C VAL A 140 -3.61 -3.08 8.71
N THR A 141 -3.01 -3.78 9.68
CA THR A 141 -2.96 -3.33 11.06
C THR A 141 -1.56 -2.81 11.37
N MET A 142 -1.49 -1.55 11.74
CA MET A 142 -0.26 -0.89 12.17
C MET A 142 -0.29 -0.68 13.67
N LEU A 143 0.88 -0.79 14.30
CA LEU A 143 1.05 -0.60 15.73
C LEU A 143 2.28 0.26 15.96
N GLY A 144 2.17 1.31 16.76
CA GLY A 144 3.29 2.19 17.06
C GLY A 144 3.08 3.02 18.32
N GLU A 145 4.09 3.77 18.68
CA GLU A 145 4.06 4.69 19.80
C GLU A 145 3.13 5.86 19.49
N ALA A 146 2.30 6.26 20.45
CA ALA A 146 1.48 7.47 20.33
C ALA A 146 2.37 8.72 20.27
N LEU A 147 2.01 9.66 19.40
CA LEU A 147 2.65 10.98 19.40
C LEU A 147 2.18 11.78 20.63
N HIS A 148 3.12 12.40 21.31
CA HIS A 148 2.81 13.32 22.38
C HIS A 148 2.55 14.75 21.84
N ASP A 149 1.78 15.56 22.61
CA ASP A 149 1.45 16.93 22.24
C ASP A 149 2.73 17.73 21.90
N GLY A 150 2.80 18.24 20.66
CA GLY A 150 3.91 19.01 20.11
C GLY A 150 4.81 18.29 19.12
N GLU A 151 4.78 16.96 19.02
CA GLU A 151 5.63 16.18 18.10
C GLU A 151 5.00 15.99 16.70
N ALA A 152 3.69 16.16 16.56
CA ALA A 152 2.96 15.92 15.30
C ALA A 152 3.48 16.76 14.12
N GLY A 153 3.87 18.01 14.36
CA GLY A 153 4.39 18.91 13.32
C GLY A 153 5.79 18.52 12.82
N GLU A 154 6.65 18.01 13.70
CA GLU A 154 8.01 17.59 13.35
C GLU A 154 7.97 16.27 12.55
N VAL A 155 7.11 15.35 12.95
CA VAL A 155 6.92 14.05 12.25
C VAL A 155 6.34 14.28 10.86
N SER A 156 5.34 15.15 10.69
CA SER A 156 4.79 15.51 9.38
C SER A 156 5.86 16.09 8.44
N ALA A 157 6.73 16.95 8.94
CA ALA A 157 7.84 17.52 8.16
C ALA A 157 8.88 16.44 7.77
N GLN A 158 9.17 15.49 8.66
CA GLN A 158 10.09 14.38 8.37
C GLN A 158 9.52 13.43 7.33
N ILE A 159 8.23 13.14 7.39
CA ILE A 159 7.53 12.30 6.38
C ILE A 159 7.60 12.96 5.01
N ALA A 160 7.28 14.26 4.93
CA ALA A 160 7.36 15.02 3.69
C ALA A 160 8.78 14.97 3.11
N ALA A 161 9.80 15.17 3.93
CA ALA A 161 11.21 15.10 3.52
C ALA A 161 11.62 13.69 3.04
N ALA A 162 11.18 12.64 3.75
CA ALA A 162 11.47 11.25 3.37
C ALA A 162 10.78 10.86 2.06
N ARG A 163 9.52 11.31 1.86
CA ARG A 163 8.77 11.14 0.62
C ARG A 163 9.48 11.81 -0.55
N ASP A 164 9.86 13.06 -0.41
CA ASP A 164 10.51 13.84 -1.45
C ASP A 164 11.88 13.24 -1.82
N ALA A 165 12.64 12.74 -0.84
CA ALA A 165 13.89 12.03 -1.05
C ALA A 165 13.67 10.68 -1.78
N ALA A 166 12.60 9.96 -1.47
CA ALA A 166 12.26 8.71 -2.14
C ALA A 166 11.84 8.95 -3.60
N ILE A 167 11.04 9.98 -3.85
CA ILE A 167 10.63 10.39 -5.21
C ILE A 167 11.85 10.81 -6.02
N ALA A 168 12.74 11.62 -5.46
CA ALA A 168 13.97 12.06 -6.13
C ALA A 168 14.88 10.87 -6.52
N LYS A 169 15.01 9.87 -5.65
CA LYS A 169 15.77 8.64 -5.96
C LYS A 169 15.11 7.82 -7.07
N MET A 170 13.81 7.74 -7.12
CA MET A 170 13.08 7.03 -8.17
C MET A 170 13.24 7.73 -9.53
N VAL A 171 13.14 9.07 -9.57
CA VAL A 171 13.32 9.86 -10.79
C VAL A 171 14.78 9.76 -11.29
N ALA A 172 15.76 9.81 -10.40
CA ALA A 172 17.17 9.65 -10.76
C ALA A 172 17.48 8.26 -11.34
N ALA A 173 16.84 7.21 -10.83
CA ALA A 173 17.00 5.83 -11.33
C ALA A 173 16.35 5.59 -12.71
N GLN A 174 15.40 6.44 -13.13
CA GLN A 174 14.75 6.36 -14.45
C GLN A 174 15.54 7.12 -15.55
N ASN A 175 16.50 7.96 -15.17
CA ASN A 175 17.29 8.77 -16.09
C ASN A 175 18.70 8.19 -16.35
N CYS A 176 19.01 6.99 -15.89
CA CYS A 176 20.20 6.18 -16.20
C CYS A 176 19.85 5.01 -17.11
#